data_d6e537396e5f9fe4c4b3b3d41c58436b
#
_entry.id   d6e537396e5f9fe4c4b3b3d41c58436b
#
_cell.length_a   1.000
_cell.length_b   1.000
_cell.length_c   1.000
_cell.angle_alpha   90.00
_cell.angle_beta   90.00
_cell.angle_gamma   90.00
#
_symmetry.space_group_name_H-M   'P 1'
#
loop_
_entity.id
_entity.type
_entity.pdbx_description
1 polymer ?
#
loop_
_entity_poly.entity_id
_entity_poly.type
_entity_poly.pdbx_seq_one_letter_code
_entity_poly.pdbx_strand_id
1 'polypeptide(L)'
;RKIVYNSYDTQGNITQYTPENGLPVAIIWGYNGQYPIAKIEGITHDIAVSKLKDYLSKLQNGTLSDVEQKALRLLIPEAMITTYVYKPLVGVTQITGPNGISENYTYDYANRLEEIKNDKNEVLKTFQYNYKN
;
A
#
# COMPACT_ATOMS: atom_id res chain seq x y z
N ARG A 1 -4.12 -11.02 22.83
CA ARG A 1 -4.78 -10.19 21.83
C ARG A 1 -5.13 -11.03 20.62
N LYS A 2 -6.38 -10.98 20.21
CA LYS A 2 -6.87 -11.81 19.12
C LYS A 2 -7.05 -11.01 17.84
N ILE A 3 -6.73 -11.65 16.71
CA ILE A 3 -7.04 -11.16 15.40
C ILE A 3 -7.86 -12.23 14.72
N VAL A 4 -8.98 -11.83 14.12
CA VAL A 4 -9.84 -12.75 13.36
C VAL A 4 -9.55 -12.53 11.87
N TYR A 5 -9.13 -13.58 11.19
CA TYR A 5 -8.90 -13.57 9.75
C TYR A 5 -10.19 -13.95 9.04
N ASN A 6 -10.83 -12.96 8.39
CA ASN A 6 -12.19 -13.10 7.88
C ASN A 6 -12.26 -13.74 6.51
N SER A 7 -11.33 -13.43 5.61
CA SER A 7 -11.39 -13.93 4.25
C SER A 7 -10.01 -14.00 3.59
N TYR A 8 -9.93 -14.84 2.55
CA TYR A 8 -8.73 -15.07 1.76
C TYR A 8 -9.11 -15.11 0.29
N ASP A 9 -8.19 -14.77 -0.60
CA ASP A 9 -8.40 -14.93 -2.03
C ASP A 9 -8.05 -16.36 -2.47
N THR A 10 -8.17 -16.63 -3.79
CA THR A 10 -7.91 -17.96 -4.35
C THR A 10 -6.45 -18.36 -4.27
N GLN A 11 -5.54 -17.40 -4.05
CA GLN A 11 -4.10 -17.63 -3.90
C GLN A 11 -3.68 -17.81 -2.45
N GLY A 12 -4.63 -17.77 -1.51
CA GLY A 12 -4.36 -17.90 -0.09
C GLY A 12 -3.95 -16.60 0.62
N ASN A 13 -4.02 -15.47 -0.07
CA ASN A 13 -3.72 -14.18 0.54
C ASN A 13 -4.87 -13.70 1.41
N ILE A 14 -4.56 -13.15 2.58
CA ILE A 14 -5.57 -12.58 3.48
C ILE A 14 -6.14 -11.32 2.83
N THR A 15 -7.46 -11.25 2.65
CA THR A 15 -8.14 -10.08 2.08
C THR A 15 -8.88 -9.27 3.12
N GLN A 16 -9.12 -9.84 4.30
CA GLN A 16 -9.75 -9.12 5.41
C GLN A 16 -9.39 -9.74 6.74
N TYR A 17 -9.09 -8.90 7.72
CA TYR A 17 -8.97 -9.34 9.10
C TYR A 17 -9.57 -8.30 10.03
N THR A 18 -9.90 -8.70 11.25
CA THR A 18 -10.47 -7.80 12.25
C THR A 18 -9.69 -7.95 13.55
N PRO A 19 -9.01 -6.87 14.00
CA PRO A 19 -8.36 -6.89 15.30
C PRO A 19 -9.38 -6.95 16.43
N GLU A 20 -8.99 -7.50 17.57
CA GLU A 20 -9.84 -7.51 18.76
C GLU A 20 -10.22 -6.08 19.13
N ASN A 21 -11.53 -5.84 19.31
CA ASN A 21 -12.09 -4.52 19.62
C ASN A 21 -11.80 -3.47 18.55
N GLY A 22 -11.50 -3.90 17.32
CA GLY A 22 -11.20 -3.02 16.21
C GLY A 22 -12.21 -3.15 15.08
N LEU A 23 -12.04 -2.30 14.09
CA LEU A 23 -12.81 -2.33 12.84
C LEU A 23 -12.13 -3.28 11.85
N PRO A 24 -12.87 -3.78 10.85
CA PRO A 24 -12.26 -4.63 9.83
C PRO A 24 -11.21 -3.89 9.03
N VAL A 25 -10.20 -4.62 8.59
CA VAL A 25 -9.13 -4.12 7.73
C VAL A 25 -9.17 -4.93 6.44
N ALA A 26 -9.35 -4.26 5.33
CA ALA A 26 -9.33 -4.87 4.01
C ALA A 26 -7.94 -4.74 3.40
N ILE A 27 -7.50 -5.76 2.69
CA ILE A 27 -6.23 -5.76 1.97
C ILE A 27 -6.53 -6.07 0.51
N ILE A 28 -6.06 -5.21 -0.39
CA ILE A 28 -6.17 -5.42 -1.83
C ILE A 28 -4.78 -5.79 -2.35
N TRP A 29 -4.72 -6.86 -3.14
CA TRP A 29 -3.47 -7.40 -3.67
C TRP A 29 -3.32 -7.02 -5.14
N GLY A 30 -2.09 -6.80 -5.57
CA GLY A 30 -1.74 -6.47 -6.95
C GLY A 30 -0.52 -7.23 -7.41
N TYR A 31 -0.03 -6.87 -8.59
CA TYR A 31 1.14 -7.55 -9.20
C TYR A 31 0.92 -9.06 -9.27
N ASN A 32 -0.23 -9.48 -9.78
CA ASN A 32 -0.66 -10.88 -9.84
C ASN A 32 -0.78 -11.54 -8.47
N GLY A 33 -1.20 -10.77 -7.45
CA GLY A 33 -1.37 -11.28 -6.10
C GLY A 33 -0.09 -11.42 -5.30
N GLN A 34 1.01 -10.86 -5.79
CA GLN A 34 2.32 -10.97 -5.15
C GLN A 34 2.52 -9.98 -3.99
N TYR A 35 1.92 -8.80 -4.09
CA TYR A 35 2.14 -7.72 -3.12
C TYR A 35 0.84 -7.08 -2.70
N PRO A 36 0.70 -6.72 -1.40
CA PRO A 36 -0.44 -5.92 -0.94
C PRO A 36 -0.25 -4.48 -1.45
N ILE A 37 -1.26 -3.97 -2.17
CA ILE A 37 -1.19 -2.63 -2.76
C ILE A 37 -2.09 -1.63 -2.06
N ALA A 38 -3.00 -2.08 -1.23
CA ALA A 38 -3.83 -1.19 -0.42
C ALA A 38 -4.21 -1.87 0.89
N LYS A 39 -4.15 -1.08 1.97
CA LYS A 39 -4.63 -1.46 3.29
C LYS A 39 -5.71 -0.46 3.67
N ILE A 40 -6.92 -0.92 3.92
CA ILE A 40 -8.08 -0.07 4.15
C ILE A 40 -8.68 -0.40 5.51
N GLU A 41 -8.47 0.47 6.49
CA GLU A 41 -8.94 0.27 7.85
C GLU A 41 -10.30 0.93 8.02
N GLY A 42 -11.29 0.17 8.44
CA GLY A 42 -12.61 0.67 8.78
C GLY A 42 -13.75 0.13 7.93
N ILE A 43 -13.48 -0.66 6.89
CA ILE A 43 -14.53 -1.28 6.06
C ILE A 43 -14.14 -2.69 5.65
N THR A 44 -15.12 -3.44 5.18
CA THR A 44 -14.91 -4.81 4.70
C THR A 44 -14.30 -4.82 3.31
N HIS A 45 -13.66 -5.91 2.96
CA HIS A 45 -13.05 -6.09 1.64
C HIS A 45 -14.07 -5.94 0.50
N ASP A 46 -15.25 -6.54 0.64
CA ASP A 46 -16.28 -6.47 -0.40
C ASP A 46 -16.72 -5.03 -0.67
N ILE A 47 -16.91 -4.25 0.38
CA ILE A 47 -17.29 -2.83 0.25
C ILE A 47 -16.14 -2.04 -0.37
N ALA A 48 -14.92 -2.28 0.05
CA ALA A 48 -13.74 -1.59 -0.47
C ALA A 48 -13.58 -1.82 -1.98
N VAL A 49 -13.65 -3.07 -2.41
CA VAL A 49 -13.51 -3.42 -3.83
C VAL A 49 -14.64 -2.80 -4.64
N SER A 50 -15.87 -2.83 -4.14
CA SER A 50 -17.01 -2.25 -4.82
C SER A 50 -16.86 -0.74 -5.01
N LYS A 51 -16.46 -0.03 -3.95
CA LYS A 51 -16.33 1.43 -4.01
C LYS A 51 -15.10 1.90 -4.82
N LEU A 52 -14.05 1.10 -4.86
CA LEU A 52 -12.82 1.45 -5.57
C LEU A 52 -12.70 0.79 -6.94
N LYS A 53 -13.76 0.20 -7.46
CA LYS A 53 -13.72 -0.59 -8.69
C LYS A 53 -13.09 0.14 -9.88
N ASP A 54 -13.32 1.46 -9.99
CA ASP A 54 -12.79 2.25 -11.11
C ASP A 54 -11.30 2.52 -11.01
N TYR A 55 -10.72 2.29 -9.83
CA TYR A 55 -9.29 2.51 -9.59
C TYR A 55 -8.49 1.21 -9.42
N LEU A 56 -9.17 0.06 -9.36
CA LEU A 56 -8.51 -1.21 -9.04
C LEU A 56 -7.36 -1.54 -9.98
N SER A 57 -7.57 -1.38 -11.29
CA SER A 57 -6.53 -1.69 -12.28
C SER A 57 -5.27 -0.85 -12.06
N LYS A 58 -5.46 0.46 -11.87
CA LYS A 58 -4.32 1.37 -11.64
C LYS A 58 -3.65 1.12 -10.29
N LEU A 59 -4.44 0.80 -9.26
CA LEU A 59 -3.90 0.39 -7.96
C LEU A 59 -3.01 -0.83 -8.11
N GLN A 60 -3.51 -1.86 -8.80
CA GLN A 60 -2.82 -3.13 -8.94
C GLN A 60 -1.57 -3.03 -9.82
N ASN A 61 -1.50 -2.04 -10.69
CA ASN A 61 -0.37 -1.81 -11.57
C ASN A 61 0.57 -0.69 -11.07
N GLY A 62 0.21 -0.01 -9.98
CA GLY A 62 1.03 1.06 -9.44
C GLY A 62 1.06 2.31 -10.30
N THR A 63 -0.01 2.62 -11.04
CA THR A 63 -0.04 3.71 -12.02
C THR A 63 -0.96 4.88 -11.64
N LEU A 64 -1.41 4.94 -10.39
CA LEU A 64 -2.24 6.06 -9.92
C LEU A 64 -1.45 7.36 -9.88
N SER A 65 -2.05 8.44 -10.38
CA SER A 65 -1.51 9.79 -10.23
C SER A 65 -1.80 10.33 -8.81
N ASP A 66 -1.14 11.43 -8.44
CA ASP A 66 -1.39 12.08 -7.15
C ASP A 66 -2.83 12.54 -7.00
N VAL A 67 -3.42 13.03 -8.09
CA VAL A 67 -4.83 13.45 -8.11
C VAL A 67 -5.74 12.25 -7.87
N GLU A 68 -5.45 11.13 -8.52
CA GLU A 68 -6.23 9.90 -8.35
C GLU A 68 -6.07 9.30 -6.96
N GLN A 69 -4.88 9.41 -6.36
CA GLN A 69 -4.66 8.97 -4.97
C GLN A 69 -5.57 9.72 -4.00
N LYS A 70 -5.74 11.03 -4.21
CA LYS A 70 -6.63 11.85 -3.38
C LYS A 70 -8.09 11.54 -3.68
N ALA A 71 -8.42 11.36 -4.96
CA ALA A 71 -9.80 11.10 -5.39
C ALA A 71 -10.35 9.80 -4.82
N LEU A 72 -9.56 8.73 -4.82
CA LEU A 72 -10.04 7.44 -4.32
C LEU A 72 -10.32 7.49 -2.81
N ARG A 73 -9.56 8.28 -2.06
CA ARG A 73 -9.78 8.42 -0.61
C ARG A 73 -11.08 9.15 -0.29
N LEU A 74 -11.54 10.02 -1.17
CA LEU A 74 -12.82 10.72 -1.02
C LEU A 74 -14.01 9.79 -1.23
N LEU A 75 -13.83 8.65 -1.90
CA LEU A 75 -14.88 7.66 -2.10
C LEU A 75 -15.22 6.91 -0.82
N ILE A 76 -14.28 6.82 0.12
CA ILE A 76 -14.47 6.10 1.38
C ILE A 76 -13.95 6.99 2.52
N PRO A 77 -14.64 8.11 2.80
CA PRO A 77 -14.16 9.06 3.82
C PRO A 77 -14.16 8.50 5.23
N GLU A 78 -14.94 7.45 5.49
CA GLU A 78 -15.02 6.79 6.80
C GLU A 78 -13.84 5.85 7.07
N ALA A 79 -13.02 5.56 6.07
CA ALA A 79 -11.92 4.60 6.21
C ALA A 79 -10.56 5.28 6.04
N MET A 80 -9.52 4.61 6.55
CA MET A 80 -8.14 5.04 6.40
C MET A 80 -7.46 4.17 5.35
N ILE A 81 -7.08 4.77 4.22
CA ILE A 81 -6.51 4.05 3.09
C ILE A 81 -5.02 4.36 2.97
N THR A 82 -4.20 3.31 3.02
CA THR A 82 -2.77 3.38 2.72
C THR A 82 -2.52 2.56 1.46
N THR A 83 -1.81 3.14 0.51
CA THR A 83 -1.52 2.49 -0.77
C THR A 83 -0.01 2.34 -0.98
N TYR A 84 0.37 1.30 -1.72
CA TYR A 84 1.77 0.92 -1.91
C TYR A 84 2.05 0.68 -3.38
N VAL A 85 3.19 1.17 -3.86
CA VAL A 85 3.71 0.86 -5.19
C VAL A 85 5.04 0.14 -5.01
N TYR A 86 5.27 -0.89 -5.82
CA TYR A 86 6.47 -1.73 -5.70
C TYR A 86 7.26 -1.78 -7.00
N LYS A 87 8.56 -1.97 -6.84
CA LYS A 87 9.40 -2.49 -7.90
C LYS A 87 9.52 -3.99 -7.61
N PRO A 88 8.92 -4.86 -8.44
CA PRO A 88 8.91 -6.30 -8.15
C PRO A 88 10.30 -6.85 -7.89
N LEU A 89 10.41 -7.74 -6.89
CA LEU A 89 11.65 -8.40 -6.46
C LEU A 89 12.67 -7.47 -5.79
N VAL A 90 12.37 -6.19 -5.67
CA VAL A 90 13.26 -5.22 -5.01
C VAL A 90 12.62 -4.68 -3.74
N GLY A 91 11.44 -4.07 -3.85
CA GLY A 91 10.76 -3.56 -2.68
C GLY A 91 9.77 -2.44 -3.01
N VAL A 92 9.21 -1.85 -1.95
CA VAL A 92 8.27 -0.76 -2.08
C VAL A 92 8.99 0.50 -2.57
N THR A 93 8.38 1.20 -3.54
CA THR A 93 8.93 2.45 -4.07
C THR A 93 8.13 3.67 -3.64
N GLN A 94 6.88 3.48 -3.26
CA GLN A 94 6.04 4.59 -2.78
C GLN A 94 5.01 4.09 -1.79
N ILE A 95 4.83 4.83 -0.70
CA ILE A 95 3.75 4.60 0.26
C ILE A 95 2.97 5.90 0.38
N THR A 96 1.66 5.83 0.14
CA THR A 96 0.76 6.98 0.27
C THR A 96 -0.18 6.73 1.44
N GLY A 97 -0.11 7.58 2.45
CA GLY A 97 -0.91 7.43 3.67
C GLY A 97 -2.36 7.90 3.51
N PRO A 98 -3.16 7.81 4.59
CA PRO A 98 -4.56 8.19 4.57
C PRO A 98 -4.82 9.67 4.24
N ASN A 99 -3.85 10.53 4.49
CA ASN A 99 -3.92 11.95 4.15
C ASN A 99 -3.60 12.24 2.68
N GLY A 100 -3.26 11.21 1.90
CA GLY A 100 -2.90 11.35 0.49
C GLY A 100 -1.47 11.83 0.25
N ILE A 101 -0.64 11.88 1.29
CA ILE A 101 0.75 12.30 1.20
C ILE A 101 1.65 11.08 1.03
N SER A 102 2.56 11.16 0.08
CA SER A 102 3.42 10.03 -0.30
C SER A 102 4.83 10.18 0.24
N GLU A 103 5.44 9.03 0.57
CA GLU A 103 6.87 8.88 0.75
C GLU A 103 7.41 8.02 -0.37
N ASN A 104 8.58 8.37 -0.88
CA ASN A 104 9.21 7.68 -2.00
C ASN A 104 10.50 7.00 -1.54
N TYR A 105 10.70 5.77 -2.00
CA TYR A 105 11.81 4.92 -1.60
C TYR A 105 12.65 4.62 -2.83
N THR A 106 13.94 4.94 -2.77
CA THR A 106 14.87 4.70 -3.87
C THR A 106 15.89 3.64 -3.48
N TYR A 107 16.39 2.92 -4.48
CA TYR A 107 17.29 1.79 -4.28
C TYR A 107 18.58 2.01 -5.08
N ASP A 108 19.68 1.50 -4.55
CA ASP A 108 20.96 1.57 -5.24
C ASP A 108 21.06 0.46 -6.31
N TYR A 109 22.18 0.43 -7.02
CA TYR A 109 22.38 -0.54 -8.12
C TYR A 109 22.38 -1.99 -7.63
N ALA A 110 22.61 -2.21 -6.34
CA ALA A 110 22.55 -3.55 -5.74
C ALA A 110 21.17 -3.87 -5.14
N ASN A 111 20.14 -3.06 -5.48
CA ASN A 111 18.76 -3.19 -5.01
C ASN A 111 18.62 -3.08 -3.49
N ARG A 112 19.47 -2.28 -2.86
CA ARG A 112 19.35 -1.97 -1.44
C ARG A 112 18.72 -0.59 -1.28
N LEU A 113 17.92 -0.43 -0.23
CA LEU A 113 17.28 0.87 0.05
C LEU A 113 18.36 1.94 0.26
N GLU A 114 18.27 3.02 -0.53
CA GLU A 114 19.25 4.10 -0.52
C GLU A 114 18.73 5.34 0.18
N GLU A 115 17.54 5.80 -0.22
CA GLU A 115 16.94 7.01 0.33
C GLU A 115 15.45 6.88 0.52
N ILE A 116 14.94 7.61 1.52
CA ILE A 116 13.50 7.84 1.69
C ILE A 116 13.29 9.32 1.53
N LYS A 117 12.37 9.71 0.65
CA LYS A 117 12.05 11.10 0.34
C LYS A 117 10.57 11.38 0.60
N ASN A 118 10.25 12.62 0.96
CA ASN A 118 8.86 13.03 1.10
C ASN A 118 8.26 13.37 -0.28
N ASP A 119 7.00 13.81 -0.29
CA ASP A 119 6.26 14.16 -1.50
C ASP A 119 6.85 15.36 -2.26
N LYS A 120 7.68 16.15 -1.60
CA LYS A 120 8.40 17.29 -2.19
C LYS A 120 9.80 16.93 -2.67
N ASN A 121 10.12 15.63 -2.67
CA ASN A 121 11.41 15.10 -3.07
C ASN A 121 12.56 15.51 -2.14
N GLU A 122 12.24 15.87 -0.91
CA GLU A 122 13.23 16.15 0.12
C GLU A 122 13.67 14.86 0.80
N VAL A 123 14.96 14.68 1.02
CA VAL A 123 15.50 13.46 1.62
C VAL A 123 15.18 13.45 3.12
N LEU A 124 14.45 12.41 3.56
CA LEU A 124 14.12 12.19 4.97
C LEU A 124 15.15 11.30 5.65
N LYS A 125 15.69 10.34 4.92
CA LYS A 125 16.64 9.37 5.46
C LYS A 125 17.52 8.83 4.33
N THR A 126 18.81 8.64 4.65
CA THR A 126 19.79 8.06 3.75
C THR A 126 20.41 6.83 4.42
N PHE A 127 20.60 5.78 3.64
CA PHE A 127 21.24 4.54 4.09
C PHE A 127 22.56 4.40 3.36
N GLN A 128 23.63 4.16 4.13
CA GLN A 128 24.96 3.90 3.57
C GLN A 128 25.41 2.50 3.95
N TYR A 129 26.00 1.83 2.99
CA TYR A 129 26.45 0.46 3.16
C TYR A 129 27.97 0.39 3.04
N ASN A 130 28.62 -0.16 4.06
CA ASN A 130 30.05 -0.33 4.07
C ASN A 130 30.42 -1.67 3.47
N TYR A 131 31.38 -1.64 2.56
CA TYR A 131 31.92 -2.84 1.96
C TYR A 131 33.31 -3.11 2.52
N LYS A 132 33.57 -4.37 2.83
CA LYS A 132 34.95 -4.81 3.17
C LYS A 132 35.57 -5.34 1.90
N ASN A 133 36.71 -4.82 1.59
CA ASN A 133 37.51 -5.27 0.46
C ASN A 133 38.33 -6.50 0.83
#